data_156158c3324abfec5a40a2a1f8019fb9
#
_entry.id   156158c3324abfec5a40a2a1f8019fb9
#
_cell.length_a   1.000
_cell.length_b   1.000
_cell.length_c   1.000
_cell.angle_alpha   90.00
_cell.angle_beta   90.00
_cell.angle_gamma   90.00
#
_symmetry.space_group_name_H-M   'P 1'
#
loop_
_entity.id
_entity.type
_entity.pdbx_description
1 polymer ?
#
loop_
_entity_poly.entity_id
_entity_poly.type
_entity_poly.pdbx_seq_one_letter_code
_entity_poly.pdbx_strand_id
1 'polypeptide(L)'
;MGSVLRILTVGDVVGKPGRDILIQRTREIRERFKLDLVVVNAENAAGGSGLTPEIYKAIVENGVDCVTLGDHAFRQKAVFSILNSDDPRIVRPGNYPPEAPGRGWTVLEVPATAERPAVRVAVFALLGRVFMQPIDCPLRAADKILDKIPADVRVRILDFHAEATSEKQTMGRYLDGRVSAVLGTHTHVATADETILPGGTAFQCDIGMTGPFDGVIGRRYDRVLETTKTFRPTVFEVATGDVRLNGTIVDVDTATGKAVKIERLVFRAND
;
A
#
# COMPACT_ATOMS: atom_id res chain seq x y z
N MET A 1 12.94 26.47 0.06
CA MET A 1 12.48 25.08 0.28
C MET A 1 11.20 24.93 -0.52
N GLY A 2 11.04 23.83 -1.23
CA GLY A 2 9.77 23.50 -1.89
C GLY A 2 8.66 23.36 -0.86
N SER A 3 7.40 23.40 -1.28
CA SER A 3 6.28 23.05 -0.42
C SER A 3 6.34 21.55 -0.09
N VAL A 4 5.86 21.18 1.08
CA VAL A 4 5.83 19.77 1.54
C VAL A 4 4.49 19.16 1.18
N LEU A 5 4.52 17.94 0.66
CA LEU A 5 3.36 17.08 0.46
C LEU A 5 3.40 15.96 1.51
N ARG A 6 2.34 15.84 2.31
CA ARG A 6 2.22 14.81 3.35
C ARG A 6 1.35 13.65 2.90
N ILE A 7 1.95 12.47 2.80
CA ILE A 7 1.32 11.27 2.25
C ILE A 7 1.24 10.19 3.32
N LEU A 8 0.06 9.62 3.52
CA LEU A 8 -0.12 8.39 4.30
C LEU A 8 -0.24 7.20 3.35
N THR A 9 0.57 6.18 3.57
CA THR A 9 0.35 4.85 2.99
C THR A 9 -0.10 3.91 4.10
N VAL A 10 -1.26 3.30 3.93
CA VAL A 10 -1.88 2.35 4.87
C VAL A 10 -1.57 0.93 4.42
N GLY A 11 -1.10 0.11 5.35
CA GLY A 11 -0.76 -1.29 5.09
C GLY A 11 -1.98 -2.18 4.91
N ASP A 12 -1.72 -3.41 4.55
CA ASP A 12 -2.69 -4.43 4.10
C ASP A 12 -3.99 -4.44 4.89
N VAL A 13 -5.09 -4.03 4.25
CA VAL A 13 -6.42 -3.99 4.88
C VAL A 13 -7.00 -5.39 4.92
N VAL A 14 -7.18 -5.96 6.12
CA VAL A 14 -7.59 -7.35 6.32
C VAL A 14 -9.05 -7.46 6.75
N GLY A 15 -9.89 -7.96 5.86
CA GLY A 15 -11.28 -8.32 6.12
C GLY A 15 -12.18 -7.19 6.61
N LYS A 16 -13.31 -7.54 7.22
CA LYS A 16 -14.28 -6.55 7.72
C LYS A 16 -13.71 -5.64 8.80
N PRO A 17 -12.98 -6.14 9.84
CA PRO A 17 -12.42 -5.26 10.87
C PRO A 17 -11.48 -4.20 10.31
N GLY A 18 -10.60 -4.57 9.36
CA GLY A 18 -9.69 -3.63 8.70
C GLY A 18 -10.42 -2.58 7.86
N ARG A 19 -11.46 -2.99 7.13
CA ARG A 19 -12.30 -2.04 6.38
C ARG A 19 -13.05 -1.08 7.29
N ASP A 20 -13.63 -1.59 8.38
CA ASP A 20 -14.45 -0.78 9.29
C ASP A 20 -13.60 0.33 9.92
N ILE A 21 -12.41 0.02 10.47
CA ILE A 21 -11.53 1.05 11.06
C ILE A 21 -11.03 2.03 9.98
N LEU A 22 -10.67 1.55 8.79
CA LEU A 22 -10.25 2.40 7.69
C LEU A 22 -11.33 3.41 7.32
N ILE A 23 -12.54 2.94 7.02
CA ILE A 23 -13.68 3.78 6.59
C ILE A 23 -14.07 4.78 7.69
N GLN A 24 -14.09 4.35 8.94
CA GLN A 24 -14.50 5.20 10.06
C GLN A 24 -13.48 6.27 10.40
N ARG A 25 -12.19 5.98 10.25
CA ARG A 25 -11.11 6.83 10.79
C ARG A 25 -10.30 7.60 9.74
N THR A 26 -10.38 7.26 8.46
CA THR A 26 -9.55 7.91 7.44
C THR A 26 -9.73 9.43 7.41
N ARG A 27 -10.96 9.93 7.49
CA ARG A 27 -11.22 11.38 7.47
C ARG A 27 -10.64 12.08 8.71
N GLU A 28 -10.86 11.52 9.90
CA GLU A 28 -10.28 12.02 11.16
C GLU A 28 -8.76 12.04 11.12
N ILE A 29 -8.14 10.93 10.69
CA ILE A 29 -6.69 10.80 10.56
C ILE A 29 -6.16 11.83 9.55
N ARG A 30 -6.87 12.01 8.43
CA ARG A 30 -6.52 12.99 7.40
C ARG A 30 -6.47 14.42 7.95
N GLU A 31 -7.47 14.80 8.74
CA GLU A 31 -7.53 16.12 9.37
C GLU A 31 -6.48 16.27 10.48
N ARG A 32 -6.39 15.29 11.38
CA ARG A 32 -5.46 15.30 12.53
C ARG A 32 -4.00 15.41 12.10
N PHE A 33 -3.63 14.67 11.05
CA PHE A 33 -2.25 14.64 10.55
C PHE A 33 -2.02 15.57 9.35
N LYS A 34 -3.04 16.32 8.91
CA LYS A 34 -2.99 17.22 7.74
C LYS A 34 -2.47 16.51 6.48
N LEU A 35 -3.09 15.38 6.15
CA LEU A 35 -2.66 14.54 5.02
C LEU A 35 -3.19 15.10 3.70
N ASP A 36 -2.31 15.22 2.72
CA ASP A 36 -2.64 15.64 1.35
C ASP A 36 -3.12 14.46 0.49
N LEU A 37 -2.54 13.26 0.71
CA LEU A 37 -2.84 12.05 -0.05
C LEU A 37 -2.88 10.83 0.87
N VAL A 38 -3.83 9.92 0.62
CA VAL A 38 -3.95 8.63 1.32
C VAL A 38 -3.94 7.50 0.31
N VAL A 39 -2.93 6.64 0.38
CA VAL A 39 -2.77 5.41 -0.42
C VAL A 39 -3.02 4.21 0.49
N VAL A 40 -3.75 3.20 0.02
CA VAL A 40 -4.13 2.03 0.84
C VAL A 40 -3.91 0.74 0.08
N ASN A 41 -3.20 -0.21 0.67
CA ASN A 41 -3.20 -1.57 0.15
C ASN A 41 -4.48 -2.29 0.61
N ALA A 42 -5.38 -2.62 -0.32
CA ALA A 42 -6.68 -3.24 -0.02
C ALA A 42 -6.82 -4.66 -0.58
N GLU A 43 -5.72 -5.34 -0.90
CA GLU A 43 -5.75 -6.67 -1.49
C GLU A 43 -6.42 -7.74 -0.62
N ASN A 44 -6.47 -7.53 0.71
CA ASN A 44 -7.02 -8.45 1.69
C ASN A 44 -8.39 -8.00 2.25
N ALA A 45 -8.99 -6.97 1.68
CA ALA A 45 -10.20 -6.33 2.20
C ALA A 45 -11.45 -7.23 2.11
N ALA A 46 -11.57 -8.10 1.10
CA ALA A 46 -12.73 -8.99 0.93
C ALA A 46 -12.52 -10.32 1.67
N GLY A 47 -12.97 -10.39 2.94
CA GLY A 47 -12.87 -11.61 3.74
C GLY A 47 -11.43 -12.09 4.01
N GLY A 48 -10.46 -11.17 3.87
CA GLY A 48 -9.04 -11.43 4.05
C GLY A 48 -8.31 -11.90 2.78
N SER A 49 -8.95 -11.84 1.59
CA SER A 49 -8.29 -12.15 0.31
C SER A 49 -9.07 -11.57 -0.86
N GLY A 50 -8.47 -10.63 -1.58
CA GLY A 50 -9.05 -9.92 -2.72
C GLY A 50 -9.83 -8.66 -2.35
N LEU A 51 -10.39 -8.02 -3.38
CA LEU A 51 -11.18 -6.79 -3.32
C LEU A 51 -12.42 -6.94 -4.18
N THR A 52 -13.56 -6.35 -3.76
CA THR A 52 -14.78 -6.26 -4.58
C THR A 52 -15.10 -4.81 -4.93
N PRO A 53 -15.91 -4.56 -6.00
CA PRO A 53 -16.30 -3.21 -6.40
C PRO A 53 -16.99 -2.42 -5.28
N GLU A 54 -17.84 -3.07 -4.49
CA GLU A 54 -18.58 -2.44 -3.41
C GLU A 54 -17.62 -1.98 -2.29
N ILE A 55 -16.64 -2.83 -1.95
CA ILE A 55 -15.62 -2.51 -0.95
C ILE A 55 -14.73 -1.38 -1.46
N TYR A 56 -14.28 -1.46 -2.71
CA TYR A 56 -13.50 -0.40 -3.34
C TYR A 56 -14.22 0.96 -3.29
N LYS A 57 -15.48 0.98 -3.72
CA LYS A 57 -16.31 2.18 -3.68
C LYS A 57 -16.40 2.77 -2.27
N ALA A 58 -16.71 1.93 -1.28
CA ALA A 58 -16.80 2.37 0.12
C ALA A 58 -15.48 2.95 0.65
N ILE A 59 -14.33 2.35 0.30
CA ILE A 59 -13.01 2.85 0.69
C ILE A 59 -12.75 4.24 0.08
N VAL A 60 -12.94 4.39 -1.22
CA VAL A 60 -12.65 5.64 -1.92
C VAL A 60 -13.61 6.77 -1.50
N GLU A 61 -14.89 6.50 -1.31
CA GLU A 61 -15.88 7.49 -0.85
C GLU A 61 -15.61 8.00 0.57
N ASN A 62 -14.78 7.29 1.35
CA ASN A 62 -14.42 7.68 2.71
C ASN A 62 -13.00 8.28 2.84
N GLY A 63 -12.45 8.82 1.75
CA GLY A 63 -11.28 9.69 1.80
C GLY A 63 -9.96 9.02 1.44
N VAL A 64 -10.01 7.84 0.81
CA VAL A 64 -8.83 7.20 0.20
C VAL A 64 -8.69 7.68 -1.24
N ASP A 65 -7.50 8.13 -1.60
CA ASP A 65 -7.20 8.70 -2.91
C ASP A 65 -6.68 7.65 -3.90
N CYS A 66 -6.02 6.60 -3.41
CA CYS A 66 -5.51 5.51 -4.25
C CYS A 66 -5.55 4.18 -3.52
N VAL A 67 -5.91 3.13 -4.25
CA VAL A 67 -5.88 1.74 -3.78
C VAL A 67 -4.80 0.98 -4.53
N THR A 68 -3.90 0.34 -3.78
CA THR A 68 -2.92 -0.62 -4.31
C THR A 68 -3.36 -2.05 -4.01
N LEU A 69 -2.88 -2.99 -4.80
CA LEU A 69 -3.11 -4.42 -4.65
C LEU A 69 -1.79 -5.18 -4.66
N GLY A 70 -1.80 -6.40 -4.14
CA GLY A 70 -0.68 -7.33 -4.10
C GLY A 70 -0.96 -8.65 -4.83
N ASP A 71 -0.53 -9.78 -4.26
CA ASP A 71 -0.66 -11.11 -4.87
C ASP A 71 -2.10 -11.66 -4.85
N HIS A 72 -2.98 -11.07 -4.05
CA HIS A 72 -4.41 -11.37 -4.05
C HIS A 72 -5.24 -10.50 -5.03
N ALA A 73 -4.60 -9.73 -5.91
CA ALA A 73 -5.27 -8.78 -6.81
C ALA A 73 -6.46 -9.39 -7.58
N PHE A 74 -6.36 -10.66 -7.98
CA PHE A 74 -7.35 -11.35 -8.81
C PHE A 74 -8.17 -12.42 -8.07
N ARG A 75 -8.12 -12.47 -6.73
CA ARG A 75 -8.85 -13.48 -5.94
C ARG A 75 -10.36 -13.36 -6.06
N GLN A 76 -10.88 -12.15 -6.17
CA GLN A 76 -12.31 -11.89 -6.37
C GLN A 76 -12.57 -11.53 -7.84
N LYS A 77 -13.28 -12.39 -8.58
CA LYS A 77 -13.56 -12.14 -10.02
C LYS A 77 -14.26 -10.80 -10.29
N ALA A 78 -15.08 -10.34 -9.36
CA ALA A 78 -15.78 -9.06 -9.50
C ALA A 78 -14.82 -7.86 -9.60
N VAL A 79 -13.56 -7.97 -9.12
CA VAL A 79 -12.56 -6.90 -9.20
C VAL A 79 -12.24 -6.48 -10.63
N PHE A 80 -12.43 -7.35 -11.61
CA PHE A 80 -12.14 -7.03 -13.02
C PHE A 80 -12.96 -5.86 -13.56
N SER A 81 -14.17 -5.63 -13.04
CA SER A 81 -15.00 -4.49 -13.45
C SER A 81 -14.37 -3.14 -13.09
N ILE A 82 -13.70 -3.05 -11.93
CA ILE A 82 -12.99 -1.83 -11.51
C ILE A 82 -11.58 -1.75 -12.09
N LEU A 83 -10.88 -2.87 -12.24
CA LEU A 83 -9.55 -2.87 -12.85
C LEU A 83 -9.57 -2.47 -14.33
N ASN A 84 -10.63 -2.83 -15.05
CA ASN A 84 -10.83 -2.47 -16.46
C ASN A 84 -11.53 -1.12 -16.66
N SER A 85 -11.86 -0.41 -15.58
CA SER A 85 -12.45 0.93 -15.66
C SER A 85 -11.39 2.01 -15.92
N ASP A 86 -11.85 3.21 -16.28
CA ASP A 86 -11.00 4.37 -16.43
C ASP A 86 -10.61 5.04 -15.09
N ASP A 87 -11.10 4.53 -13.95
CA ASP A 87 -10.78 5.09 -12.64
C ASP A 87 -9.26 4.99 -12.37
N PRO A 88 -8.55 6.11 -12.23
CA PRO A 88 -7.11 6.11 -12.01
C PRO A 88 -6.71 5.72 -10.58
N ARG A 89 -7.67 5.57 -9.67
CA ARG A 89 -7.42 5.41 -8.24
C ARG A 89 -7.17 3.97 -7.81
N ILE A 90 -7.02 3.03 -8.74
CA ILE A 90 -6.69 1.64 -8.43
C ILE A 90 -5.54 1.14 -9.30
N VAL A 91 -4.54 0.53 -8.66
CA VAL A 91 -3.40 -0.09 -9.33
C VAL A 91 -3.18 -1.52 -8.82
N ARG A 92 -2.86 -2.41 -9.72
CA ARG A 92 -2.37 -3.75 -9.41
C ARG A 92 -0.85 -3.80 -9.57
N PRO A 93 -0.15 -4.86 -9.12
CA PRO A 93 1.29 -4.96 -9.35
C PRO A 93 1.67 -4.87 -10.84
N GLY A 94 2.63 -4.01 -11.15
CA GLY A 94 3.02 -3.68 -12.51
C GLY A 94 3.87 -4.74 -13.20
N ASN A 95 4.37 -5.72 -12.45
CA ASN A 95 5.15 -6.84 -12.96
C ASN A 95 4.34 -8.10 -13.24
N TYR A 96 3.00 -8.03 -13.26
CA TYR A 96 2.15 -9.01 -13.95
C TYR A 96 2.33 -8.90 -15.47
N PRO A 97 2.00 -9.95 -16.25
CA PRO A 97 2.01 -9.89 -17.71
C PRO A 97 1.24 -8.67 -18.25
N PRO A 98 1.64 -8.13 -19.42
CA PRO A 98 0.99 -6.96 -20.00
C PRO A 98 -0.52 -7.13 -20.25
N GLU A 99 -0.95 -8.35 -20.51
CA GLU A 99 -2.36 -8.73 -20.77
C GLU A 99 -3.19 -8.80 -19.48
N ALA A 100 -2.56 -8.75 -18.30
CA ALA A 100 -3.30 -8.79 -17.05
C ALA A 100 -4.20 -7.55 -16.90
N PRO A 101 -5.46 -7.74 -16.45
CA PRO A 101 -6.42 -6.64 -16.30
C PRO A 101 -5.90 -5.54 -15.38
N GLY A 102 -6.23 -4.30 -15.69
CA GLY A 102 -5.87 -3.14 -14.88
C GLY A 102 -4.49 -2.56 -15.19
N ARG A 103 -4.17 -1.51 -14.46
CA ARG A 103 -2.92 -0.73 -14.62
C ARG A 103 -1.96 -1.00 -13.48
N GLY A 104 -0.65 -0.99 -13.78
CA GLY A 104 0.42 -1.21 -12.78
C GLY A 104 0.91 0.08 -12.11
N TRP A 105 0.48 1.24 -12.61
CA TRP A 105 0.82 2.56 -12.09
C TRP A 105 -0.23 3.58 -12.52
N THR A 106 -0.27 4.71 -11.80
CA THR A 106 -1.15 5.84 -12.10
C THR A 106 -0.48 7.15 -11.72
N VAL A 107 -1.03 8.26 -12.23
CA VAL A 107 -0.70 9.62 -11.77
C VAL A 107 -1.98 10.28 -11.28
N LEU A 108 -1.94 10.73 -10.04
CA LEU A 108 -3.02 11.47 -9.39
C LEU A 108 -2.64 12.94 -9.26
N GLU A 109 -3.62 13.82 -9.29
CA GLU A 109 -3.43 15.22 -9.00
C GLU A 109 -3.93 15.53 -7.58
N VAL A 110 -3.02 16.00 -6.73
CA VAL A 110 -3.34 16.53 -5.42
C VAL A 110 -3.64 18.02 -5.59
N PRO A 111 -4.85 18.50 -5.24
CA PRO A 111 -5.26 19.88 -5.48
C PRO A 111 -4.33 20.91 -4.83
N ALA A 112 -4.32 22.11 -5.40
CA ALA A 112 -3.65 23.27 -4.81
C ALA A 112 -4.27 23.65 -3.46
N THR A 113 -3.44 24.16 -2.56
CA THR A 113 -3.86 24.80 -1.31
C THR A 113 -3.42 26.27 -1.32
N ALA A 114 -3.75 27.03 -0.29
CA ALA A 114 -3.24 28.39 -0.15
C ALA A 114 -1.70 28.46 -0.08
N GLU A 115 -1.07 27.37 0.38
CA GLU A 115 0.38 27.30 0.64
C GLU A 115 1.14 26.52 -0.44
N ARG A 116 0.45 25.80 -1.33
CA ARG A 116 1.06 24.88 -2.28
C ARG A 116 0.27 24.82 -3.60
N PRO A 117 0.94 24.85 -4.77
CA PRO A 117 0.29 24.57 -6.06
C PRO A 117 -0.19 23.11 -6.12
N ALA A 118 -1.02 22.80 -7.12
CA ALA A 118 -1.37 21.41 -7.42
C ALA A 118 -0.12 20.57 -7.67
N VAL A 119 -0.09 19.32 -7.18
CA VAL A 119 1.05 18.42 -7.31
C VAL A 119 0.59 17.11 -7.94
N ARG A 120 1.32 16.65 -8.95
CA ARG A 120 1.13 15.34 -9.56
C ARG A 120 1.95 14.30 -8.82
N VAL A 121 1.29 13.21 -8.42
CA VAL A 121 1.89 12.09 -7.67
C VAL A 121 1.72 10.80 -8.47
N ALA A 122 2.81 10.13 -8.76
CA ALA A 122 2.77 8.77 -9.29
C ALA A 122 2.70 7.75 -8.16
N VAL A 123 1.76 6.80 -8.29
CA VAL A 123 1.63 5.64 -7.41
C VAL A 123 1.74 4.39 -8.25
N PHE A 124 2.56 3.43 -7.83
CA PHE A 124 2.69 2.14 -8.48
C PHE A 124 2.91 1.03 -7.47
N ALA A 125 2.56 -0.20 -7.85
CA ALA A 125 2.74 -1.39 -7.03
C ALA A 125 3.59 -2.42 -7.78
N LEU A 126 4.37 -3.20 -7.04
CA LEU A 126 5.16 -4.32 -7.57
C LEU A 126 5.11 -5.49 -6.61
N LEU A 127 5.19 -6.72 -7.14
CA LEU A 127 5.36 -7.94 -6.34
C LEU A 127 6.83 -8.36 -6.27
N GLY A 128 7.22 -8.89 -5.11
CA GLY A 128 8.42 -9.69 -4.98
C GLY A 128 8.31 -11.07 -5.66
N ARG A 129 9.40 -11.83 -5.64
CA ARG A 129 9.48 -13.17 -6.23
C ARG A 129 9.94 -14.23 -5.24
N VAL A 130 10.68 -13.82 -4.21
CA VAL A 130 11.23 -14.75 -3.22
C VAL A 130 10.10 -15.26 -2.33
N PHE A 131 9.86 -16.56 -2.36
CA PHE A 131 8.74 -17.25 -1.69
C PHE A 131 7.34 -16.80 -2.16
N MET A 132 7.25 -16.20 -3.35
CA MET A 132 6.00 -15.76 -3.96
C MET A 132 5.77 -16.45 -5.31
N GLN A 133 4.67 -16.12 -5.97
CA GLN A 133 4.37 -16.68 -7.30
C GLN A 133 5.40 -16.24 -8.35
N PRO A 134 5.65 -17.06 -9.39
CA PRO A 134 6.50 -16.69 -10.52
C PRO A 134 5.92 -15.47 -11.24
N ILE A 135 6.73 -14.41 -11.36
CA ILE A 135 6.33 -13.15 -11.97
C ILE A 135 7.56 -12.45 -12.58
N ASP A 136 7.36 -11.43 -13.41
CA ASP A 136 8.45 -10.66 -13.99
C ASP A 136 9.32 -9.98 -12.92
N CYS A 137 10.60 -9.76 -13.26
CA CYS A 137 11.57 -9.14 -12.35
C CYS A 137 11.09 -7.76 -11.88
N PRO A 138 10.91 -7.54 -10.57
CA PRO A 138 10.41 -6.27 -10.06
C PRO A 138 11.35 -5.11 -10.31
N LEU A 139 12.68 -5.31 -10.31
CA LEU A 139 13.65 -4.25 -10.62
C LEU A 139 13.51 -3.77 -12.07
N ARG A 140 13.41 -4.69 -13.02
CA ARG A 140 13.20 -4.35 -14.43
C ARG A 140 11.81 -3.74 -14.68
N ALA A 141 10.80 -4.17 -13.93
CA ALA A 141 9.47 -3.59 -14.01
C ALA A 141 9.44 -2.16 -13.46
N ALA A 142 10.16 -1.90 -12.37
CA ALA A 142 10.34 -0.56 -11.83
C ALA A 142 10.96 0.39 -12.87
N ASP A 143 12.04 -0.03 -13.55
CA ASP A 143 12.65 0.77 -14.61
C ASP A 143 11.63 1.10 -15.71
N LYS A 144 10.95 0.08 -16.25
CA LYS A 144 9.94 0.27 -17.30
C LYS A 144 8.78 1.20 -16.89
N ILE A 145 8.39 1.19 -15.61
CA ILE A 145 7.37 2.09 -15.10
C ILE A 145 7.91 3.51 -14.98
N LEU A 146 9.10 3.67 -14.40
CA LEU A 146 9.72 4.98 -14.21
C LEU A 146 10.00 5.68 -15.54
N ASP A 147 10.37 4.94 -16.59
CA ASP A 147 10.54 5.47 -17.94
C ASP A 147 9.24 5.98 -18.57
N LYS A 148 8.07 5.49 -18.13
CA LYS A 148 6.74 5.91 -18.60
C LYS A 148 6.13 7.05 -17.79
N ILE A 149 6.57 7.23 -16.55
CA ILE A 149 6.09 8.33 -15.70
C ILE A 149 6.65 9.64 -16.27
N PRO A 150 5.79 10.65 -16.54
CA PRO A 150 6.27 11.92 -17.06
C PRO A 150 7.35 12.55 -16.19
N ALA A 151 8.37 13.14 -16.80
CA ALA A 151 9.57 13.66 -16.11
C ALA A 151 9.26 14.77 -15.10
N ASP A 152 8.17 15.50 -15.30
CA ASP A 152 7.69 16.54 -14.37
C ASP A 152 7.01 15.97 -13.12
N VAL A 153 6.62 14.69 -13.11
CA VAL A 153 6.05 14.01 -11.94
C VAL A 153 7.20 13.55 -11.04
N ARG A 154 7.53 14.38 -10.06
CA ARG A 154 8.66 14.18 -9.14
C ARG A 154 8.32 13.32 -7.94
N VAL A 155 7.10 13.42 -7.43
CA VAL A 155 6.62 12.62 -6.28
C VAL A 155 6.18 11.26 -6.79
N ARG A 156 6.85 10.19 -6.33
CA ARG A 156 6.66 8.81 -6.79
C ARG A 156 6.64 7.86 -5.61
N ILE A 157 5.56 7.13 -5.42
CA ILE A 157 5.35 6.21 -4.29
C ILE A 157 5.26 4.79 -4.83
N LEU A 158 6.08 3.90 -4.30
CA LEU A 158 6.03 2.46 -4.56
C LEU A 158 5.47 1.72 -3.34
N ASP A 159 4.40 0.96 -3.55
CA ASP A 159 3.98 -0.16 -2.69
C ASP A 159 4.69 -1.42 -3.18
N PHE A 160 5.68 -1.90 -2.42
CA PHE A 160 6.43 -3.10 -2.76
C PHE A 160 5.95 -4.30 -1.94
N HIS A 161 5.04 -5.05 -2.52
CA HIS A 161 4.38 -6.19 -1.91
C HIS A 161 5.23 -7.45 -2.03
N ALA A 162 6.01 -7.78 -1.01
CA ALA A 162 7.00 -8.85 -1.04
C ALA A 162 7.16 -9.55 0.31
N GLU A 163 7.49 -10.85 0.28
CA GLU A 163 7.73 -11.66 1.48
C GLU A 163 9.13 -11.38 2.07
N ALA A 164 10.18 -11.46 1.24
CA ALA A 164 11.55 -11.46 1.73
C ALA A 164 12.07 -10.06 2.06
N THR A 165 12.56 -9.87 3.29
CA THR A 165 13.20 -8.62 3.75
C THR A 165 14.37 -8.20 2.87
N SER A 166 15.20 -9.17 2.42
CA SER A 166 16.34 -8.91 1.55
C SER A 166 15.91 -8.34 0.18
N GLU A 167 14.80 -8.82 -0.37
CA GLU A 167 14.26 -8.33 -1.63
C GLU A 167 13.72 -6.90 -1.46
N LYS A 168 13.02 -6.61 -0.35
CA LYS A 168 12.53 -5.27 0.00
C LYS A 168 13.67 -4.27 0.16
N GLN A 169 14.72 -4.63 0.91
CA GLN A 169 15.90 -3.78 1.09
C GLN A 169 16.65 -3.55 -0.23
N THR A 170 16.76 -4.57 -1.08
CA THR A 170 17.34 -4.44 -2.41
C THR A 170 16.58 -3.44 -3.26
N MET A 171 15.24 -3.52 -3.27
CA MET A 171 14.37 -2.58 -4.00
C MET A 171 14.55 -1.15 -3.49
N GLY A 172 14.55 -0.94 -2.17
CA GLY A 172 14.78 0.37 -1.56
C GLY A 172 16.11 0.98 -2.01
N ARG A 173 17.21 0.22 -1.94
CA ARG A 173 18.53 0.67 -2.36
C ARG A 173 18.62 0.91 -3.88
N TYR A 174 17.99 0.06 -4.67
CA TYR A 174 17.97 0.18 -6.12
C TYR A 174 17.26 1.43 -6.62
N LEU A 175 16.20 1.84 -5.91
CA LEU A 175 15.40 3.00 -6.26
C LEU A 175 15.77 4.28 -5.49
N ASP A 176 16.81 4.22 -4.65
CA ASP A 176 17.22 5.38 -3.84
C ASP A 176 17.56 6.58 -4.72
N GLY A 177 16.89 7.71 -4.45
CA GLY A 177 16.97 8.95 -5.22
C GLY A 177 16.15 8.98 -6.53
N ARG A 178 15.49 7.86 -6.90
CA ARG A 178 14.65 7.75 -8.11
C ARG A 178 13.15 7.84 -7.80
N VAL A 179 12.77 7.56 -6.55
CA VAL A 179 11.40 7.65 -6.04
C VAL A 179 11.38 8.36 -4.70
N SER A 180 10.21 8.87 -4.30
CA SER A 180 10.03 9.52 -3.00
C SER A 180 9.96 8.51 -1.86
N ALA A 181 9.32 7.36 -2.08
CA ALA A 181 9.20 6.31 -1.08
C ALA A 181 9.12 4.91 -1.69
N VAL A 182 9.73 3.95 -1.00
CA VAL A 182 9.55 2.50 -1.17
C VAL A 182 9.02 1.96 0.15
N LEU A 183 7.75 1.58 0.18
CA LEU A 183 7.07 1.08 1.36
C LEU A 183 6.65 -0.37 1.14
N GLY A 184 7.15 -1.25 2.00
CA GLY A 184 6.88 -2.68 1.89
C GLY A 184 5.53 -3.05 2.50
N THR A 185 4.89 -4.07 1.93
CA THR A 185 3.65 -4.70 2.40
C THR A 185 3.76 -6.23 2.33
N HIS A 186 2.72 -6.98 2.61
CA HIS A 186 2.58 -8.44 2.55
C HIS A 186 2.77 -9.17 3.88
N THR A 187 3.82 -8.90 4.66
CA THR A 187 4.09 -9.71 5.86
C THR A 187 3.15 -9.39 7.03
N HIS A 188 2.38 -8.31 6.93
CA HIS A 188 1.42 -7.84 7.93
C HIS A 188 2.05 -7.36 9.26
N VAL A 189 3.37 -7.42 9.40
CA VAL A 189 4.09 -7.03 10.62
C VAL A 189 4.90 -5.77 10.35
N ALA A 190 4.50 -4.64 10.95
CA ALA A 190 5.22 -3.39 10.79
C ALA A 190 6.65 -3.50 11.33
N THR A 191 7.62 -3.17 10.48
CA THR A 191 9.04 -3.15 10.84
C THR A 191 9.44 -1.81 11.46
N ALA A 192 10.53 -1.80 12.21
CA ALA A 192 11.05 -0.62 12.92
C ALA A 192 12.31 -0.06 12.23
N ASP A 193 12.33 -0.09 10.90
CA ASP A 193 13.48 0.29 10.08
C ASP A 193 13.20 1.50 9.18
N GLU A 194 12.13 2.25 9.51
CA GLU A 194 11.78 3.46 8.77
C GLU A 194 12.95 4.44 8.73
N THR A 195 13.35 4.80 7.53
CA THR A 195 14.52 5.66 7.30
C THR A 195 14.41 6.45 5.99
N ILE A 196 15.18 7.51 5.88
CA ILE A 196 15.44 8.17 4.59
C ILE A 196 16.80 7.72 4.11
N LEU A 197 16.85 7.09 2.95
CA LEU A 197 18.07 6.62 2.32
C LEU A 197 18.92 7.80 1.82
N PRO A 198 20.24 7.61 1.58
CA PRO A 198 21.16 8.69 1.21
C PRO A 198 20.74 9.51 -0.02
N GLY A 199 20.06 8.89 -1.01
CA GLY A 199 19.53 9.56 -2.20
C GLY A 199 18.26 10.38 -1.95
N GLY A 200 17.63 10.23 -0.77
CA GLY A 200 16.42 10.94 -0.36
C GLY A 200 15.13 10.15 -0.52
N THR A 201 15.20 8.83 -0.69
CA THR A 201 14.02 7.97 -0.72
C THR A 201 13.64 7.53 0.70
N ALA A 202 12.39 7.73 1.11
CA ALA A 202 11.85 7.12 2.32
C ALA A 202 11.71 5.61 2.13
N PHE A 203 12.14 4.82 3.12
CA PHE A 203 12.09 3.37 3.09
C PHE A 203 11.57 2.80 4.41
N GLN A 204 10.70 1.81 4.30
CA GLN A 204 10.32 0.91 5.40
C GLN A 204 10.08 -0.48 4.82
N CYS A 205 10.65 -1.50 5.46
CA CYS A 205 10.59 -2.89 4.98
C CYS A 205 9.17 -3.44 4.96
N ASP A 206 8.35 -3.15 5.99
CA ASP A 206 6.92 -3.44 5.97
C ASP A 206 6.15 -2.43 6.84
N ILE A 207 5.06 -1.88 6.29
CA ILE A 207 4.23 -0.90 6.99
C ILE A 207 3.12 -1.55 7.83
N GLY A 208 3.07 -2.88 7.86
CA GLY A 208 2.14 -3.68 8.65
C GLY A 208 0.78 -3.86 7.99
N MET A 209 -0.18 -4.40 8.75
CA MET A 209 -1.56 -4.56 8.30
C MET A 209 -2.51 -3.60 9.02
N THR A 210 -3.64 -3.31 8.39
CA THR A 210 -4.80 -2.66 8.98
C THR A 210 -5.89 -3.69 9.19
N GLY A 211 -6.14 -4.06 10.45
CA GLY A 211 -7.04 -5.16 10.76
C GLY A 211 -6.91 -5.67 12.19
N PRO A 212 -7.39 -6.91 12.46
CA PRO A 212 -7.39 -7.50 13.79
C PRO A 212 -6.02 -8.10 14.15
N PHE A 213 -5.50 -7.73 15.31
CA PHE A 213 -4.22 -8.19 15.86
C PHE A 213 -4.36 -9.33 16.89
N ASP A 214 -5.57 -9.59 17.36
CA ASP A 214 -5.85 -10.76 18.20
C ASP A 214 -5.99 -12.02 17.33
N GLY A 215 -4.83 -12.48 16.83
CA GLY A 215 -4.74 -13.60 15.90
C GLY A 215 -3.35 -13.73 15.30
N VAL A 216 -3.25 -14.45 14.17
CA VAL A 216 -2.01 -14.62 13.41
C VAL A 216 -2.15 -13.91 12.07
N ILE A 217 -1.43 -12.83 11.86
CA ILE A 217 -1.47 -12.00 10.65
C ILE A 217 -2.90 -11.72 10.13
N GLY A 218 -3.82 -11.40 11.08
CA GLY A 218 -5.22 -11.09 10.78
C GLY A 218 -6.15 -12.32 10.72
N ARG A 219 -5.64 -13.54 10.91
CA ARG A 219 -6.42 -14.78 10.90
C ARG A 219 -6.63 -15.30 12.31
N ARG A 220 -7.75 -16.01 12.54
CA ARG A 220 -8.06 -16.63 13.82
C ARG A 220 -6.97 -17.61 14.23
N TYR A 221 -6.46 -17.43 15.45
CA TYR A 221 -5.37 -18.24 16.03
C TYR A 221 -5.66 -19.74 16.05
N ASP A 222 -6.88 -20.14 16.46
CA ASP A 222 -7.29 -21.55 16.58
C ASP A 222 -7.21 -22.29 15.22
N ARG A 223 -7.60 -21.63 14.13
CA ARG A 223 -7.55 -22.20 12.77
C ARG A 223 -6.11 -22.36 12.27
N VAL A 224 -5.29 -21.32 12.47
CA VAL A 224 -3.88 -21.38 12.10
C VAL A 224 -3.16 -22.46 12.91
N LEU A 225 -3.40 -22.52 14.24
CA LEU A 225 -2.81 -23.52 15.11
C LEU A 225 -3.18 -24.94 14.71
N GLU A 226 -4.46 -25.20 14.39
CA GLU A 226 -4.91 -26.52 13.94
C GLU A 226 -4.15 -26.98 12.70
N THR A 227 -4.07 -26.12 11.66
CA THR A 227 -3.31 -26.45 10.44
C THR A 227 -1.83 -26.66 10.73
N THR A 228 -1.21 -25.80 11.54
CA THR A 228 0.22 -25.91 11.87
C THR A 228 0.55 -27.20 12.62
N LYS A 229 -0.32 -27.64 13.55
CA LYS A 229 -0.10 -28.86 14.33
C LYS A 229 -0.43 -30.14 13.58
N THR A 230 -1.41 -30.11 12.69
CA THR A 230 -1.99 -31.34 12.13
C THR A 230 -1.77 -31.51 10.64
N PHE A 231 -1.30 -30.45 9.93
CA PHE A 231 -1.27 -30.35 8.47
C PHE A 231 -2.65 -30.55 7.80
N ARG A 232 -3.74 -30.55 8.58
CA ARG A 232 -5.10 -30.58 8.03
C ARG A 232 -5.47 -29.21 7.47
N PRO A 233 -5.95 -29.10 6.23
CA PRO A 233 -6.44 -27.85 5.70
C PRO A 233 -7.63 -27.33 6.51
N THR A 234 -7.57 -26.09 6.94
CA THR A 234 -8.69 -25.39 7.59
C THR A 234 -8.96 -24.09 6.84
N VAL A 235 -10.19 -23.57 6.98
CA VAL A 235 -10.51 -22.24 6.48
C VAL A 235 -9.93 -21.19 7.44
N PHE A 236 -9.05 -20.36 6.95
CA PHE A 236 -8.47 -19.26 7.72
C PHE A 236 -9.44 -18.07 7.78
N GLU A 237 -10.36 -18.13 8.75
CA GLU A 237 -11.28 -17.02 9.03
C GLU A 237 -10.53 -15.79 9.55
N VAL A 238 -11.07 -14.61 9.26
CA VAL A 238 -10.53 -13.34 9.78
C VAL A 238 -10.78 -13.26 11.29
N ALA A 239 -9.77 -12.84 12.05
CA ALA A 239 -9.90 -12.53 13.48
C ALA A 239 -10.72 -11.24 13.70
N THR A 240 -11.06 -10.90 14.95
CA THR A 240 -11.95 -9.76 15.25
C THR A 240 -11.42 -8.81 16.32
N GLY A 241 -10.50 -9.25 17.19
CA GLY A 241 -10.01 -8.47 18.34
C GLY A 241 -8.82 -7.58 18.03
N ASP A 242 -8.58 -6.58 18.89
CA ASP A 242 -7.46 -5.62 18.82
C ASP A 242 -7.28 -5.01 17.42
N VAL A 243 -8.31 -4.29 16.96
CA VAL A 243 -8.31 -3.72 15.60
C VAL A 243 -7.45 -2.45 15.57
N ARG A 244 -6.49 -2.45 14.63
CA ARG A 244 -5.56 -1.32 14.43
C ARG A 244 -5.50 -0.93 12.96
N LEU A 245 -5.29 0.38 12.70
CA LEU A 245 -4.84 0.90 11.42
C LEU A 245 -3.34 1.15 11.51
N ASN A 246 -2.56 0.50 10.68
CA ASN A 246 -1.13 0.75 10.53
C ASN A 246 -0.85 1.39 9.18
N GLY A 247 0.17 2.22 9.19
CA GLY A 247 0.67 2.87 7.99
C GLY A 247 1.92 3.68 8.26
N THR A 248 2.35 4.38 7.23
CA THR A 248 3.53 5.24 7.30
C THR A 248 3.23 6.58 6.65
N ILE A 249 3.54 7.65 7.35
CA ILE A 249 3.45 9.02 6.86
C ILE A 249 4.82 9.42 6.31
N VAL A 250 4.83 9.92 5.07
CA VAL A 250 6.02 10.44 4.42
C VAL A 250 5.77 11.89 4.01
N ASP A 251 6.65 12.80 4.46
CA ASP A 251 6.69 14.17 3.98
C ASP A 251 7.67 14.29 2.83
N VAL A 252 7.21 14.80 1.69
CA VAL A 252 7.99 14.91 0.45
C VAL A 252 8.11 16.37 0.03
N ASP A 253 9.34 16.83 -0.24
CA ASP A 253 9.58 18.13 -0.88
C ASP A 253 9.11 18.04 -2.35
N THR A 254 8.12 18.85 -2.72
CA THR A 254 7.49 18.79 -4.04
C THR A 254 8.39 19.29 -5.18
N ALA A 255 9.40 20.12 -4.86
CA ALA A 255 10.33 20.64 -5.86
C ALA A 255 11.38 19.59 -6.27
N THR A 256 11.76 18.70 -5.35
CA THR A 256 12.79 17.71 -5.59
C THR A 256 12.25 16.28 -5.72
N GLY A 257 11.06 16.00 -5.16
CA GLY A 257 10.51 14.66 -5.02
C GLY A 257 11.17 13.83 -3.92
N LYS A 258 12.07 14.42 -3.11
CA LYS A 258 12.76 13.73 -2.03
C LYS A 258 11.95 13.73 -0.75
N ALA A 259 11.99 12.64 -0.02
CA ALA A 259 11.45 12.58 1.33
C ALA A 259 12.26 13.45 2.29
N VAL A 260 11.58 14.15 3.17
CA VAL A 260 12.18 14.98 4.23
C VAL A 260 11.83 14.46 5.63
N LYS A 261 10.80 13.63 5.74
CA LYS A 261 10.41 12.95 6.98
C LYS A 261 9.72 11.62 6.66
N ILE A 262 9.91 10.64 7.52
CA ILE A 262 9.17 9.38 7.55
C ILE A 262 8.82 9.06 8.99
N GLU A 263 7.58 8.62 9.24
CA GLU A 263 7.14 8.19 10.57
C GLU A 263 6.07 7.10 10.48
N ARG A 264 6.15 6.10 11.34
CA ARG A 264 5.13 5.07 11.46
C ARG A 264 3.88 5.63 12.12
N LEU A 265 2.72 5.22 11.64
CA LEU A 265 1.41 5.49 12.24
C LEU A 265 0.80 4.20 12.73
N VAL A 266 0.38 4.18 14.00
CA VAL A 266 -0.50 3.15 14.56
C VAL A 266 -1.70 3.87 15.17
N PHE A 267 -2.89 3.51 14.72
CA PHE A 267 -4.14 4.06 15.23
C PHE A 267 -5.04 2.91 15.68
N ARG A 268 -5.51 2.91 16.93
CA ARG A 268 -6.37 1.86 17.47
C ARG A 268 -7.83 2.27 17.40
N ALA A 269 -8.72 1.29 17.35
CA ALA A 269 -10.16 1.56 17.30
C ALA A 269 -10.66 2.39 18.49
N ASN A 270 -9.96 2.34 19.63
CA ASN A 270 -10.33 3.04 20.87
C ASN A 270 -9.54 4.35 21.08
N ASP A 271 -8.66 4.76 20.14
CA ASP A 271 -7.99 6.05 20.16
C ASP A 271 -8.95 7.12 19.59
#